data_adba0d1f16c3a5d0f2c132773f750d3b
#
_entry.id   adba0d1f16c3a5d0f2c132773f750d3b
#
_cell.length_a   1.000
_cell.length_b   1.000
_cell.length_c   1.000
_cell.angle_alpha   90.00
_cell.angle_beta   90.00
_cell.angle_gamma   90.00
#
_symmetry.space_group_name_H-M   'P 1'
#
loop_
_entity.id
_entity.type
_entity.pdbx_description
1 polymer ?
#
loop_
_entity_poly.entity_id
_entity_poly.type
_entity_poly.pdbx_seq_one_letter_code
_entity_poly.pdbx_strand_id
1 'polypeptide(L)'
;MSATGMSDVSVLDAGLADSGLPDTGILGAALELNPQVALRPEPFGALAYHYGNRRLVFLKHLDMVAVAKNLSLHPTLAATLHACDIAPSRWPSFATAFQSLLSSEIVRER
;
A
#
# COMPACT_ATOMS: atom_id res chain seq x y z
N MET A 1 -21.84 -1.27 -7.03
CA MET A 1 -21.48 -1.62 -7.11
C MET A 1 -20.25 -2.13 -6.99
N SER A 2 -20.12 -3.10 -7.10
CA SER A 2 -18.87 -3.74 -6.97
C SER A 2 -17.80 -3.10 -7.80
N ALA A 3 -18.19 -2.35 -8.73
CA ALA A 3 -17.23 -1.60 -9.51
C ALA A 3 -16.31 -0.80 -8.62
N THR A 4 -16.78 -0.49 -7.42
CA THR A 4 -15.95 0.26 -6.47
C THR A 4 -14.67 -0.47 -6.16
N GLY A 5 -14.75 -1.76 -5.90
CA GLY A 5 -13.56 -2.52 -5.60
C GLY A 5 -12.59 -2.54 -6.76
N MET A 6 -13.13 -2.60 -7.95
CA MET A 6 -12.27 -2.60 -9.13
C MET A 6 -11.59 -1.27 -9.31
N SER A 7 -12.27 -0.20 -8.95
CA SER A 7 -11.64 1.10 -9.02
C SER A 7 -10.43 1.18 -8.11
N ASP A 8 -10.53 0.60 -6.94
CA ASP A 8 -9.40 0.62 -6.02
C ASP A 8 -8.20 -0.11 -6.60
N VAL A 9 -8.44 -1.19 -7.30
CA VAL A 9 -7.36 -1.91 -7.95
C VAL A 9 -6.71 -1.02 -9.01
N SER A 10 -7.54 -0.31 -9.76
CA SER A 10 -7.03 0.59 -10.78
C SER A 10 -6.19 1.69 -10.17
N VAL A 11 -6.56 2.14 -9.00
CA VAL A 11 -5.80 3.19 -8.34
C VAL A 11 -4.37 2.76 -8.11
N LEU A 12 -4.16 1.52 -7.70
CA LEU A 12 -2.80 1.04 -7.51
C LEU A 12 -2.01 1.06 -8.81
N ASP A 13 -2.65 0.64 -9.89
CA ASP A 13 -1.98 0.67 -11.18
C ASP A 13 -1.73 2.09 -11.64
N ALA A 14 -2.69 2.94 -11.43
CA ALA A 14 -2.53 4.33 -11.82
C ALA A 14 -1.41 4.98 -11.05
N GLY A 15 -1.24 4.60 -9.79
CA GLY A 15 -0.13 5.12 -9.02
C GLY A 15 1.20 4.81 -9.66
N LEU A 16 1.32 3.64 -10.23
CA LEU A 16 2.56 3.29 -10.91
C LEU A 16 2.76 4.11 -12.15
N ALA A 17 1.69 4.40 -12.86
CA ALA A 17 1.78 5.14 -14.10
C ALA A 17 2.05 6.62 -13.85
N ASP A 18 1.60 7.09 -12.73
CA ASP A 18 1.66 8.51 -12.44
C ASP A 18 2.89 8.86 -11.65
N SER A 19 3.97 8.30 -12.04
CA SER A 19 5.19 8.45 -11.27
C SER A 19 5.88 9.78 -11.48
N GLY A 20 5.29 10.65 -12.25
CA GLY A 20 5.91 11.94 -12.49
C GLY A 20 5.97 12.84 -11.28
N LEU A 21 5.18 12.55 -10.26
CA LEU A 21 5.15 13.36 -9.06
C LEU A 21 5.61 12.53 -7.87
N PRO A 22 6.89 12.56 -7.59
CA PRO A 22 7.38 11.80 -6.46
C PRO A 22 6.83 12.38 -5.18
N ASP A 23 6.32 11.52 -4.33
CA ASP A 23 5.85 11.93 -3.03
C ASP A 23 6.84 11.41 -2.00
N THR A 24 7.93 12.14 -1.86
CA THR A 24 8.97 11.71 -0.95
C THR A 24 8.57 11.87 0.51
N GLY A 25 7.52 12.67 0.76
CA GLY A 25 7.07 12.84 2.14
C GLY A 25 6.60 11.56 2.77
N ILE A 26 5.92 10.71 2.01
CA ILE A 26 5.40 9.48 2.57
C ILE A 26 6.52 8.49 2.86
N LEU A 27 7.64 8.59 2.16
CA LEU A 27 8.76 7.70 2.43
C LEU A 27 9.31 7.89 3.84
N GLY A 28 9.21 9.09 4.39
CA GLY A 28 9.63 9.35 5.75
C GLY A 28 8.54 9.16 6.79
N ALA A 29 7.37 8.74 6.39
CA ALA A 29 6.25 8.61 7.31
C ALA A 29 6.31 7.27 8.04
N ALA A 30 5.87 7.29 9.29
CA ALA A 30 5.72 6.07 10.08
C ALA A 30 4.32 5.53 9.84
N LEU A 31 4.22 4.42 9.16
CA LEU A 31 2.94 3.88 8.74
C LEU A 31 2.67 2.52 9.39
N GLU A 32 1.44 2.12 9.36
CA GLU A 32 1.04 0.77 9.77
C GLU A 32 -0.24 0.39 9.03
N LEU A 33 -0.49 -0.90 8.92
CA LEU A 33 -1.79 -1.35 8.45
C LEU A 33 -2.83 -0.91 9.47
N ASN A 34 -3.94 -0.40 8.98
CA ASN A 34 -5.03 -0.01 9.85
C ASN A 34 -5.50 -1.27 10.60
N PRO A 35 -5.68 -1.21 11.93
CA PRO A 35 -6.12 -2.37 12.68
C PRO A 35 -7.46 -2.92 12.23
N GLN A 36 -8.25 -2.13 11.53
CA GLN A 36 -9.54 -2.59 11.02
C GLN A 36 -9.44 -3.24 9.65
N VAL A 37 -8.22 -3.48 9.18
CA VAL A 37 -7.99 -4.11 7.88
C VAL A 37 -7.57 -5.56 8.07
N ALA A 38 -8.22 -6.45 7.34
CA ALA A 38 -7.81 -7.84 7.27
C ALA A 38 -7.19 -8.08 5.90
N LEU A 39 -6.08 -8.80 5.90
CA LEU A 39 -5.44 -9.21 4.65
C LEU A 39 -5.74 -10.66 4.39
N ARG A 40 -6.23 -10.95 3.21
CA ARG A 40 -6.49 -12.29 2.78
C ARG A 40 -5.49 -12.67 1.70
N PRO A 41 -4.63 -13.65 1.95
CA PRO A 41 -3.62 -14.02 0.97
C PRO A 41 -4.25 -14.58 -0.30
N GLU A 42 -3.66 -14.19 -1.43
CA GLU A 42 -4.05 -14.70 -2.73
C GLU A 42 -2.78 -15.01 -3.51
N PRO A 43 -2.84 -15.86 -4.53
CA PRO A 43 -1.63 -16.19 -5.27
C PRO A 43 -0.92 -14.98 -5.87
N PHE A 44 -1.67 -13.94 -6.22
CA PHE A 44 -1.10 -12.74 -6.83
C PHE A 44 -0.70 -11.69 -5.81
N GLY A 45 -1.08 -11.84 -4.55
CA GLY A 45 -0.82 -10.82 -3.55
C GLY A 45 -1.76 -10.97 -2.37
N ALA A 46 -2.65 -10.03 -2.17
CA ALA A 46 -3.63 -10.11 -1.09
C ALA A 46 -4.82 -9.22 -1.36
N LEU A 47 -5.90 -9.56 -0.70
CA LEU A 47 -7.09 -8.76 -0.69
C LEU A 47 -7.16 -8.07 0.66
N ALA A 48 -7.20 -6.74 0.66
CA ALA A 48 -7.27 -5.97 1.89
C ALA A 48 -8.69 -5.49 2.09
N TYR A 49 -9.28 -5.85 3.21
CA TYR A 49 -10.65 -5.46 3.52
C TYR A 49 -10.66 -4.61 4.79
N HIS A 50 -11.25 -3.42 4.69
CA HIS A 50 -11.36 -2.50 5.81
C HIS A 50 -12.75 -2.63 6.42
N TYR A 51 -12.82 -3.12 7.64
CA TYR A 51 -14.11 -3.34 8.29
C TYR A 51 -14.85 -2.05 8.57
N GLY A 52 -14.13 -0.97 8.83
CA GLY A 52 -14.77 0.27 9.21
C GLY A 52 -15.47 0.96 8.06
N ASN A 53 -14.77 1.15 6.94
CA ASN A 53 -15.33 1.85 5.80
C ASN A 53 -15.76 0.92 4.67
N ARG A 54 -15.59 -0.38 4.87
CA ARG A 54 -16.01 -1.41 3.92
C ARG A 54 -15.29 -1.36 2.59
N ARG A 55 -14.14 -0.74 2.55
CA ARG A 55 -13.35 -0.73 1.32
C ARG A 55 -12.64 -2.05 1.11
N LEU A 56 -12.49 -2.39 -0.16
CA LEU A 56 -11.85 -3.61 -0.56
C LEU A 56 -10.81 -3.23 -1.61
N VAL A 57 -9.56 -3.54 -1.35
CA VAL A 57 -8.47 -3.16 -2.22
C VAL A 57 -7.61 -4.38 -2.50
N PHE A 58 -7.26 -4.59 -3.76
CA PHE A 58 -6.32 -5.65 -4.11
C PHE A 58 -4.90 -5.11 -4.02
N LEU A 59 -4.05 -5.83 -3.32
CA LEU A 59 -2.62 -5.61 -3.36
C LEU A 59 -2.08 -6.59 -4.37
N LYS A 60 -1.78 -6.11 -5.56
CA LYS A 60 -1.56 -6.96 -6.71
C LYS A 60 -0.20 -7.65 -6.75
N HIS A 61 0.71 -7.26 -5.90
CA HIS A 61 2.05 -7.82 -5.93
C HIS A 61 2.40 -8.35 -4.56
N LEU A 62 3.08 -9.48 -4.54
CA LEU A 62 3.53 -10.04 -3.26
C LEU A 62 4.45 -9.07 -2.52
N ASP A 63 5.22 -8.28 -3.25
CA ASP A 63 6.06 -7.26 -2.64
C ASP A 63 5.25 -6.24 -1.87
N MET A 64 4.12 -5.82 -2.43
CA MET A 64 3.23 -4.87 -1.75
C MET A 64 2.72 -5.45 -0.45
N VAL A 65 2.36 -6.73 -0.48
CA VAL A 65 1.86 -7.40 0.71
C VAL A 65 2.96 -7.45 1.77
N ALA A 66 4.17 -7.82 1.37
CA ALA A 66 5.28 -7.91 2.31
C ALA A 66 5.55 -6.56 2.95
N VAL A 67 5.57 -5.51 2.17
CA VAL A 67 5.81 -4.16 2.70
C VAL A 67 4.69 -3.77 3.65
N ALA A 68 3.45 -3.98 3.25
CA ALA A 68 2.30 -3.60 4.08
C ALA A 68 2.33 -4.33 5.42
N LYS A 69 2.66 -5.60 5.40
CA LYS A 69 2.67 -6.39 6.63
C LYS A 69 3.80 -6.03 7.57
N ASN A 70 4.86 -5.45 7.04
CA ASN A 70 6.04 -5.12 7.84
C ASN A 70 6.15 -3.65 8.21
N LEU A 71 5.17 -2.85 7.85
CA LEU A 71 5.24 -1.41 8.10
C LEU A 71 5.48 -1.07 9.56
N SER A 72 4.83 -1.77 10.47
CA SER A 72 4.92 -1.42 11.89
C SER A 72 6.23 -1.91 12.51
N LEU A 73 7.00 -2.70 11.79
CA LEU A 73 8.28 -3.19 12.28
C LEU A 73 9.43 -2.25 12.01
N HIS A 74 9.18 -1.20 11.25
CA HIS A 74 10.23 -0.27 10.83
C HIS A 74 9.77 1.16 11.07
N PRO A 75 10.71 2.09 11.27
CA PRO A 75 10.33 3.46 11.63
C PRO A 75 9.70 4.25 10.49
N THR A 76 10.00 3.91 9.24
CA THR A 76 9.45 4.66 8.11
C THR A 76 9.13 3.72 6.97
N LEU A 77 8.36 4.23 6.00
CA LEU A 77 8.10 3.46 4.79
C LEU A 77 9.40 3.15 4.06
N ALA A 78 10.31 4.11 3.97
CA ALA A 78 11.59 3.88 3.29
C ALA A 78 12.36 2.75 3.97
N ALA A 79 12.39 2.73 5.30
CA ALA A 79 13.06 1.67 6.03
C ALA A 79 12.42 0.32 5.74
N THR A 80 11.10 0.30 5.61
CA THR A 80 10.39 -0.94 5.30
C THR A 80 10.72 -1.41 3.89
N LEU A 81 10.76 -0.49 2.93
CA LEU A 81 11.10 -0.84 1.56
C LEU A 81 12.51 -1.42 1.50
N HIS A 82 13.42 -0.81 2.22
CA HIS A 82 14.79 -1.30 2.25
C HIS A 82 14.85 -2.70 2.86
N ALA A 83 14.13 -2.89 3.95
CA ALA A 83 14.13 -4.18 4.64
C ALA A 83 13.51 -5.28 3.79
N CYS A 84 12.60 -4.93 2.91
CA CYS A 84 11.94 -5.90 2.03
C CYS A 84 12.68 -6.07 0.70
N ASP A 85 13.88 -5.48 0.59
CA ASP A 85 14.70 -5.62 -0.62
C ASP A 85 14.05 -5.02 -1.86
N ILE A 86 13.33 -3.95 -1.69
CA ILE A 86 12.73 -3.26 -2.83
C ILE A 86 13.79 -2.38 -3.45
N ALA A 87 14.04 -2.57 -4.73
CA ALA A 87 15.05 -1.76 -5.43
C ALA A 87 14.68 -0.28 -5.36
N PRO A 88 15.65 0.60 -5.10
CA PRO A 88 15.34 2.03 -4.99
C PRO A 88 14.64 2.60 -6.21
N SER A 89 14.89 2.03 -7.38
CA SER A 89 14.22 2.49 -8.59
C SER A 89 12.72 2.25 -8.56
N ARG A 90 12.24 1.38 -7.69
CA ARG A 90 10.82 1.10 -7.55
C ARG A 90 10.17 1.89 -6.43
N TRP A 91 10.96 2.60 -5.63
CA TRP A 91 10.44 3.32 -4.48
C TRP A 91 9.38 4.37 -4.84
N PRO A 92 9.56 5.14 -5.92
CA PRO A 92 8.52 6.12 -6.27
C PRO A 92 7.16 5.46 -6.54
N SER A 93 7.16 4.31 -7.18
CA SER A 93 5.92 3.58 -7.43
C SER A 93 5.27 3.13 -6.12
N PHE A 94 6.08 2.63 -5.20
CA PHE A 94 5.57 2.22 -3.91
C PHE A 94 5.07 3.42 -3.12
N ALA A 95 5.78 4.55 -3.18
CA ALA A 95 5.33 5.75 -2.49
C ALA A 95 3.95 6.17 -2.98
N THR A 96 3.76 6.18 -4.29
CA THR A 96 2.47 6.56 -4.85
C THR A 96 1.39 5.56 -4.47
N ALA A 97 1.71 4.28 -4.52
CA ALA A 97 0.74 3.25 -4.15
C ALA A 97 0.34 3.36 -2.69
N PHE A 98 1.30 3.58 -1.80
CA PHE A 98 0.99 3.69 -0.38
C PHE A 98 0.28 4.99 -0.06
N GLN A 99 0.50 6.05 -0.85
CA GLN A 99 -0.30 7.25 -0.71
C GLN A 99 -1.77 6.95 -0.98
N SER A 100 -2.05 6.13 -1.99
CA SER A 100 -3.42 5.70 -2.27
C SER A 100 -3.98 4.85 -1.15
N LEU A 101 -3.18 3.96 -0.60
CA LEU A 101 -3.62 3.13 0.51
C LEU A 101 -3.91 3.98 1.76
N LEU A 102 -3.13 5.04 1.95
CA LEU A 102 -3.37 5.96 3.04
C LEU A 102 -4.70 6.69 2.85
N SER A 103 -4.97 7.13 1.62
CA SER A 103 -6.22 7.81 1.30
C SER A 103 -7.42 6.90 1.50
N SER A 104 -7.29 5.63 1.22
CA SER A 104 -8.38 4.68 1.39
C SER A 104 -8.41 4.08 2.80
N GLU A 105 -7.50 4.53 3.66
CA GLU A 105 -7.45 4.11 5.06
C GLU A 105 -7.08 2.64 5.25
N ILE A 106 -6.53 2.03 4.23
CA ILE A 106 -5.99 0.68 4.37
C ILE A 106 -4.73 0.72 5.22
N VAL A 107 -3.91 1.76 5.05
CA VAL A 107 -2.82 2.04 5.97
C VAL A 107 -3.07 3.38 6.62
N ARG A 108 -2.41 3.61 7.74
CA ARG A 108 -2.54 4.89 8.45
C ARG A 108 -1.19 5.27 9.04
N GLU A 109 -1.05 6.53 9.40
CA GLU A 109 0.14 6.99 10.09
C GLU A 109 0.06 6.59 11.56
N ARG A 110 1.20 6.19 12.08
CA ARG A 110 1.31 5.82 13.50
C ARG A 110 1.43 7.03 14.39
#